data_77a97bb825c19a23172ca42f48aca708
#
_entry.id   77a97bb825c19a23172ca42f48aca708
#
_cell.length_a   1.000
_cell.length_b   1.000
_cell.length_c   1.000
_cell.angle_alpha   90.00
_cell.angle_beta   90.00
_cell.angle_gamma   90.00
#
_symmetry.space_group_name_H-M   'P 1'
#
loop_
_entity.id
_entity.type
_entity.pdbx_description
1 polymer ?
#
loop_
_entity_poly.entity_id
_entity_poly.type
_entity_poly.pdbx_seq_one_letter_code
_entity_poly.pdbx_strand_id
1 'polypeptide(L)'
;KSSCLKLSLTNEKNDIFIEKAYPLLNEEGKSLTPYEFTIENTCDLFVSYSVNLEVLDETTLPIKYVSVLLNEEGVQRLSNFDTVEATLKNISISKELYKGGIGAGETNNYKLRLWLSEDVGPEDTDAMNKLFNAKVTITASAGIYDPLKQGYDKISDAILANEYQTSPEISKQKIAAKQNPDFTKTAPLIIWNENIGGSLVNVTSTMPHPDLVALKDTDERFKNLTDENVLLTIGTNYIFNKDTGKYDLTNVSQKDPTTLNYNDNTKYYYCGSRYNINSSDVITTVRNTNCATLYEIRSASISDGTATGTTGTSFKTRTYNLKGYAMNQIENESDKSDKGLYQIDDDDGISYYYRGSVKNNYVKYAGYYWRIVRINGDGSVRLLYDGKTPNVSGDGFNILSWKPFNSKRDNPAYTGYMYGNTLNESYDKSNSNEVDSNVKTELDNWYKANILDTNNGAIIADAGFCDDRSVSSGNGYSTNGSTTIYNVYNRFYKFKSPTLSCSLSNDLFTTSTSNKGNKALTYPIGLLTVDELMMSGYADGYINKSAYTISANSYWILSPCMYTVDNASSYAFQLYSVGYLGGFNKVSDGGGIRPVINILGESKISGGIGTASDPFLISV
;
A
#
# COMPACT_ATOMS: atom_id res chain seq x y z
N LYS A 1 18.50 7.79 -26.00
CA LYS A 1 17.80 8.23 -24.76
C LYS A 1 16.61 7.29 -24.59
N SER A 2 16.60 6.49 -23.55
CA SER A 2 15.42 5.71 -23.19
C SER A 2 14.34 6.70 -22.78
N SER A 3 13.21 6.71 -23.50
CA SER A 3 12.06 7.53 -23.14
C SER A 3 11.38 6.89 -21.93
N CYS A 4 11.21 7.63 -20.83
CA CYS A 4 10.48 7.17 -19.66
C CYS A 4 9.00 6.92 -19.94
N LEU A 5 8.48 7.45 -21.03
CA LEU A 5 7.08 7.33 -21.37
C LEU A 5 6.87 6.36 -22.53
N LYS A 6 5.91 5.48 -22.37
CA LYS A 6 5.45 4.56 -23.40
C LYS A 6 3.99 4.87 -23.72
N LEU A 7 3.77 5.24 -24.99
CA LEU A 7 2.42 5.38 -25.55
C LEU A 7 1.98 4.02 -26.11
N SER A 8 0.85 3.53 -25.68
CA SER A 8 0.24 2.32 -26.20
C SER A 8 -1.16 2.63 -26.71
N LEU A 9 -1.44 2.20 -27.93
CA LEU A 9 -2.71 2.39 -28.61
C LEU A 9 -3.53 1.11 -28.46
N THR A 10 -4.78 1.22 -28.09
CA THR A 10 -5.67 0.07 -27.91
C THR A 10 -6.19 -0.48 -29.24
N ASN A 11 -6.21 0.37 -30.27
CA ASN A 11 -6.61 0.00 -31.63
C ASN A 11 -5.39 0.00 -32.57
N GLU A 12 -5.29 -0.98 -33.45
CA GLU A 12 -4.16 -1.16 -34.40
C GLU A 12 -3.97 -0.01 -35.42
N LYS A 13 -4.89 0.97 -35.47
CA LYS A 13 -4.80 2.13 -36.37
C LYS A 13 -4.14 3.31 -35.66
N ASN A 14 -2.95 3.66 -36.10
CA ASN A 14 -2.20 4.80 -35.56
C ASN A 14 -2.72 6.18 -36.02
N ASP A 15 -3.59 6.22 -37.01
CA ASP A 15 -4.07 7.46 -37.64
C ASP A 15 -5.53 7.71 -37.27
N ILE A 16 -5.86 8.95 -36.94
CA ILE A 16 -7.21 9.40 -36.68
C ILE A 16 -7.75 10.12 -37.89
N PHE A 17 -8.83 9.61 -38.47
CA PHE A 17 -9.43 10.13 -39.68
C PHE A 17 -10.82 10.69 -39.46
N ILE A 18 -11.12 11.83 -40.09
CA ILE A 18 -12.47 12.29 -40.38
C ILE A 18 -12.58 12.41 -41.90
N GLU A 19 -13.35 11.54 -42.52
CA GLU A 19 -13.55 11.53 -43.98
C GLU A 19 -15.01 11.41 -44.29
N LYS A 20 -15.50 12.22 -45.24
CA LYS A 20 -16.91 12.23 -45.67
C LYS A 20 -17.91 12.35 -44.53
N ALA A 21 -17.52 13.06 -43.49
CA ALA A 21 -18.32 13.24 -42.27
C ALA A 21 -19.39 14.31 -42.48
N TYR A 22 -20.52 14.12 -41.82
CA TYR A 22 -21.54 15.16 -41.65
C TYR A 22 -21.30 15.86 -40.30
N PRO A 23 -21.68 17.15 -40.17
CA PRO A 23 -21.71 17.82 -38.88
C PRO A 23 -22.53 17.04 -37.86
N LEU A 24 -21.99 16.85 -36.67
CA LEU A 24 -22.66 16.16 -35.56
C LEU A 24 -22.96 17.15 -34.44
N LEU A 25 -24.14 17.02 -33.84
CA LEU A 25 -24.41 17.67 -32.57
C LEU A 25 -23.41 17.24 -31.52
N ASN A 26 -23.09 18.09 -30.57
CA ASN A 26 -22.12 17.76 -29.52
C ASN A 26 -22.53 16.49 -28.73
N GLU A 27 -23.83 16.26 -28.50
CA GLU A 27 -24.33 15.04 -27.84
C GLU A 27 -24.10 13.77 -28.67
N GLU A 28 -24.21 13.87 -29.99
CA GLU A 28 -23.90 12.77 -30.91
C GLU A 28 -22.38 12.52 -30.96
N GLY A 29 -21.60 13.58 -31.03
CA GLY A 29 -20.14 13.51 -31.01
C GLY A 29 -19.59 12.86 -29.73
N LYS A 30 -20.20 13.16 -28.57
CA LYS A 30 -19.86 12.50 -27.29
C LYS A 30 -20.18 11.00 -27.28
N SER A 31 -21.11 10.55 -28.13
CA SER A 31 -21.52 9.16 -28.23
C SER A 31 -20.67 8.33 -29.20
N LEU A 32 -19.76 8.96 -29.94
CA LEU A 32 -18.84 8.26 -30.83
C LEU A 32 -17.94 7.29 -30.07
N THR A 33 -17.56 6.19 -30.72
CA THR A 33 -16.55 5.29 -30.19
C THR A 33 -15.24 6.06 -30.01
N PRO A 34 -14.67 6.11 -28.79
CA PRO A 34 -13.46 6.84 -28.56
C PRO A 34 -12.25 6.16 -29.18
N TYR A 35 -11.28 6.96 -29.53
CA TYR A 35 -9.92 6.53 -29.78
C TYR A 35 -9.21 6.40 -28.43
N GLU A 36 -8.90 5.17 -28.04
CA GLU A 36 -8.35 4.87 -26.71
C GLU A 36 -6.82 4.68 -26.78
N PHE A 37 -6.13 5.26 -25.84
CA PHE A 37 -4.68 5.08 -25.67
C PHE A 37 -4.27 5.20 -24.20
N THR A 38 -3.11 4.64 -23.89
CA THR A 38 -2.53 4.68 -22.56
C THR A 38 -1.13 5.28 -22.60
N ILE A 39 -0.77 5.98 -21.54
CA ILE A 39 0.58 6.49 -21.31
C ILE A 39 1.09 5.86 -20.03
N GLU A 40 2.17 5.08 -20.14
CA GLU A 40 2.85 4.41 -19.04
C GLU A 40 4.19 5.10 -18.75
N ASN A 41 4.45 5.41 -17.49
CA ASN A 41 5.77 5.86 -17.05
C ASN A 41 6.60 4.65 -16.59
N THR A 42 7.59 4.29 -17.38
CA THR A 42 8.48 3.14 -17.12
C THR A 42 9.70 3.49 -16.26
N CYS A 43 9.86 4.76 -15.86
CA CYS A 43 10.95 5.21 -15.02
C CYS A 43 10.52 5.29 -13.54
N ASP A 44 11.52 5.32 -12.66
CA ASP A 44 11.34 5.45 -11.21
C ASP A 44 11.12 6.90 -10.73
N LEU A 45 10.90 7.83 -11.67
CA LEU A 45 10.71 9.25 -11.40
C LEU A 45 9.40 9.73 -12.00
N PHE A 46 8.82 10.76 -11.38
CA PHE A 46 7.71 11.47 -11.98
C PHE A 46 8.13 12.12 -13.31
N VAL A 47 7.26 12.05 -14.32
CA VAL A 47 7.49 12.64 -15.63
C VAL A 47 6.33 13.55 -16.00
N SER A 48 6.63 14.82 -16.32
CA SER A 48 5.68 15.73 -16.94
C SER A 48 5.61 15.46 -18.44
N TYR A 49 4.41 15.54 -19.01
CA TYR A 49 4.22 15.32 -20.45
C TYR A 49 3.06 16.13 -21.00
N SER A 50 3.09 16.30 -22.33
CA SER A 50 1.96 16.80 -23.09
C SER A 50 1.45 15.72 -24.04
N VAL A 51 0.12 15.65 -24.16
CA VAL A 51 -0.57 14.89 -25.19
C VAL A 51 -0.87 15.84 -26.34
N ASN A 52 -0.31 15.57 -27.49
CA ASN A 52 -0.46 16.42 -28.68
C ASN A 52 -1.25 15.69 -29.76
N LEU A 53 -2.01 16.43 -30.52
CA LEU A 53 -2.63 15.99 -31.76
C LEU A 53 -1.87 16.64 -32.93
N GLU A 54 -1.11 15.84 -33.66
CA GLU A 54 -0.31 16.28 -34.78
C GLU A 54 -1.09 16.03 -36.08
N VAL A 55 -1.50 17.13 -36.72
CA VAL A 55 -2.29 17.12 -37.95
C VAL A 55 -1.36 16.97 -39.14
N LEU A 56 -1.59 15.95 -39.98
CA LEU A 56 -0.75 15.64 -41.15
C LEU A 56 -0.95 16.65 -42.28
N ASP A 57 0.10 16.86 -43.06
CA ASP A 57 0.12 17.81 -44.21
C ASP A 57 -0.95 17.52 -45.28
N GLU A 58 -1.39 16.28 -45.42
CA GLU A 58 -2.46 15.85 -46.31
C GLU A 58 -3.87 16.29 -45.89
N THR A 59 -4.01 16.79 -44.66
CA THR A 59 -5.28 17.29 -44.12
C THR A 59 -5.72 18.52 -44.92
N THR A 60 -6.95 18.47 -45.42
CA THR A 60 -7.59 19.57 -46.15
C THR A 60 -8.73 20.22 -45.40
N LEU A 61 -9.24 19.56 -44.31
CA LEU A 61 -10.26 20.12 -43.42
C LEU A 61 -9.63 21.11 -42.45
N PRO A 62 -10.08 22.38 -42.42
CA PRO A 62 -9.57 23.35 -41.45
C PRO A 62 -9.85 22.94 -40.03
N ILE A 63 -8.87 23.06 -39.15
CA ILE A 63 -8.97 22.65 -37.73
C ILE A 63 -10.04 23.42 -36.94
N LYS A 64 -10.46 24.60 -37.40
CA LYS A 64 -11.56 25.38 -36.80
C LYS A 64 -12.90 24.64 -36.80
N TYR A 65 -13.06 23.66 -37.70
CA TYR A 65 -14.29 22.85 -37.84
C TYR A 65 -14.25 21.54 -37.06
N VAL A 66 -13.12 21.20 -36.46
CA VAL A 66 -12.95 19.95 -35.71
C VAL A 66 -13.25 20.17 -34.24
N SER A 67 -14.28 19.47 -33.76
CA SER A 67 -14.61 19.35 -32.33
C SER A 67 -13.78 18.22 -31.70
N VAL A 68 -13.30 18.48 -30.50
CA VAL A 68 -12.45 17.55 -29.71
C VAL A 68 -13.05 17.34 -28.34
N LEU A 69 -13.06 16.09 -27.90
CA LEU A 69 -13.38 15.69 -26.54
C LEU A 69 -12.32 14.70 -26.03
N LEU A 70 -11.60 15.10 -24.98
CA LEU A 70 -10.64 14.25 -24.31
C LEU A 70 -11.16 13.91 -22.89
N ASN A 71 -11.29 12.62 -22.59
CA ASN A 71 -11.69 12.10 -21.24
C ASN A 71 -13.00 12.68 -20.67
N GLU A 72 -14.00 12.93 -21.47
CA GLU A 72 -15.30 13.51 -21.01
C GLU A 72 -15.16 14.94 -20.41
N GLU A 73 -14.03 15.60 -20.56
CA GLU A 73 -13.87 17.03 -20.28
C GLU A 73 -14.55 17.85 -21.39
N GLY A 74 -14.94 19.08 -21.15
CA GLY A 74 -15.79 19.83 -22.08
C GLY A 74 -15.33 19.83 -23.55
N VAL A 75 -16.28 19.79 -24.47
CA VAL A 75 -16.05 19.85 -25.93
C VAL A 75 -15.38 21.17 -26.30
N GLN A 76 -14.28 21.10 -27.03
CA GLN A 76 -13.57 22.28 -27.53
C GLN A 76 -13.28 22.17 -29.03
N ARG A 77 -13.03 23.31 -29.69
CA ARG A 77 -12.50 23.33 -31.05
C ARG A 77 -11.03 23.04 -31.05
N LEU A 78 -10.56 22.25 -32.02
CA LEU A 78 -9.13 21.98 -32.14
C LEU A 78 -8.30 23.26 -32.34
N SER A 79 -8.86 24.26 -32.99
CA SER A 79 -8.22 25.57 -33.16
C SER A 79 -7.95 26.32 -31.85
N ASN A 80 -8.71 26.02 -30.79
CA ASN A 80 -8.61 26.70 -29.48
C ASN A 80 -7.49 26.17 -28.60
N PHE A 81 -6.93 25.01 -28.94
CA PHE A 81 -5.79 24.47 -28.21
C PHE A 81 -4.49 25.18 -28.60
N ASP A 82 -3.54 25.22 -27.70
CA ASP A 82 -2.23 25.84 -27.92
C ASP A 82 -1.47 25.11 -29.02
N THR A 83 -0.77 25.88 -29.85
CA THR A 83 0.11 25.35 -30.89
C THR A 83 1.47 25.08 -30.29
N VAL A 84 1.99 23.86 -30.51
CA VAL A 84 3.28 23.40 -30.02
C VAL A 84 4.14 22.89 -31.18
N GLU A 85 5.42 22.69 -30.93
CA GLU A 85 6.33 22.14 -31.92
C GLU A 85 5.96 20.69 -32.26
N ALA A 86 5.92 20.37 -33.56
CA ALA A 86 5.64 19.02 -34.02
C ALA A 86 6.81 18.06 -33.76
N THR A 87 6.51 16.83 -33.39
CA THR A 87 7.51 15.78 -33.15
C THR A 87 7.70 14.87 -34.36
N LEU A 88 6.68 14.73 -35.18
CA LEU A 88 6.72 13.94 -36.42
C LEU A 88 7.06 14.82 -37.63
N LYS A 89 7.41 14.16 -38.72
CA LYS A 89 7.58 14.81 -40.04
C LYS A 89 6.25 14.89 -40.78
N ASN A 90 6.14 15.82 -41.73
CA ASN A 90 4.95 16.06 -42.55
C ASN A 90 3.71 16.44 -41.70
N ILE A 91 3.93 17.31 -40.74
CA ILE A 91 2.88 17.84 -39.87
C ILE A 91 2.62 19.30 -40.21
N SER A 92 1.36 19.61 -40.54
CA SER A 92 0.93 20.98 -40.82
C SER A 92 0.79 21.81 -39.54
N ILE A 93 0.31 21.20 -38.45
CA ILE A 93 0.17 21.85 -37.15
C ILE A 93 0.11 20.79 -36.03
N SER A 94 0.66 21.11 -34.87
CA SER A 94 0.57 20.31 -33.64
C SER A 94 -0.15 21.09 -32.56
N LYS A 95 -1.16 20.47 -31.93
CA LYS A 95 -2.00 21.06 -30.89
C LYS A 95 -1.85 20.30 -29.58
N GLU A 96 -1.55 21.01 -28.48
CA GLU A 96 -1.45 20.44 -27.14
C GLU A 96 -2.87 20.25 -26.57
N LEU A 97 -3.34 19.00 -26.55
CA LEU A 97 -4.66 18.66 -26.02
C LEU A 97 -4.67 18.58 -24.49
N TYR A 98 -3.57 18.19 -23.89
CA TYR A 98 -3.44 18.01 -22.45
C TYR A 98 -2.00 18.16 -22.02
N LYS A 99 -1.81 18.75 -20.86
CA LYS A 99 -0.53 18.83 -20.17
C LYS A 99 -0.70 18.36 -18.74
N GLY A 100 0.14 17.45 -18.32
CA GLY A 100 0.05 16.86 -16.98
C GLY A 100 1.30 16.10 -16.61
N GLY A 101 1.15 15.21 -15.66
CA GLY A 101 2.23 14.40 -15.18
C GLY A 101 1.77 13.01 -14.77
N ILE A 102 2.76 12.12 -14.59
CA ILE A 102 2.53 10.73 -14.28
C ILE A 102 3.62 10.23 -13.32
N GLY A 103 3.20 9.60 -12.21
CA GLY A 103 4.09 9.02 -11.22
C GLY A 103 4.89 7.84 -11.74
N ALA A 104 5.93 7.47 -11.01
CA ALA A 104 6.78 6.33 -11.33
C ALA A 104 5.97 5.02 -11.43
N GLY A 105 6.04 4.34 -12.57
CA GLY A 105 5.35 3.07 -12.81
C GLY A 105 3.83 3.18 -12.94
N GLU A 106 3.27 4.39 -13.07
CA GLU A 106 1.84 4.61 -13.27
C GLU A 106 1.44 4.55 -14.74
N THR A 107 0.14 4.34 -14.98
CA THR A 107 -0.47 4.36 -16.30
C THR A 107 -1.71 5.24 -16.31
N ASN A 108 -1.75 6.21 -17.22
CA ASN A 108 -2.91 7.04 -17.47
C ASN A 108 -3.64 6.57 -18.73
N ASN A 109 -4.97 6.48 -18.67
CA ASN A 109 -5.84 6.07 -19.76
C ASN A 109 -6.53 7.30 -20.36
N TYR A 110 -6.62 7.33 -21.69
CA TYR A 110 -7.22 8.42 -22.45
C TYR A 110 -8.26 7.92 -23.42
N LYS A 111 -9.32 8.72 -23.57
CA LYS A 111 -10.40 8.53 -24.54
C LYS A 111 -10.54 9.81 -25.36
N LEU A 112 -10.16 9.76 -26.62
CA LEU A 112 -10.22 10.90 -27.53
C LEU A 112 -11.36 10.70 -28.54
N ARG A 113 -12.20 11.71 -28.71
CA ARG A 113 -13.22 11.76 -29.75
C ARG A 113 -13.05 13.02 -30.58
N LEU A 114 -13.23 12.88 -31.88
CA LEU A 114 -13.13 13.96 -32.86
C LEU A 114 -14.29 13.87 -33.83
N TRP A 115 -14.88 15.00 -34.16
CA TRP A 115 -15.96 15.06 -35.15
C TRP A 115 -16.04 16.41 -35.85
N LEU A 116 -16.72 16.43 -37.00
CA LEU A 116 -17.04 17.67 -37.68
C LEU A 116 -18.14 18.41 -36.89
N SER A 117 -17.85 19.66 -36.54
CA SER A 117 -18.68 20.45 -35.63
C SER A 117 -20.11 20.69 -36.15
N GLU A 118 -21.04 20.79 -35.22
CA GLU A 118 -22.43 21.21 -35.48
C GLU A 118 -22.58 22.59 -36.11
N ASP A 119 -21.60 23.47 -35.97
CA ASP A 119 -21.65 24.83 -36.52
C ASP A 119 -21.29 24.89 -38.04
N VAL A 120 -20.90 23.77 -38.63
CA VAL A 120 -20.58 23.73 -40.06
C VAL A 120 -21.85 23.70 -40.87
N GLY A 121 -22.09 24.81 -41.58
CA GLY A 121 -23.26 24.99 -42.42
C GLY A 121 -23.00 24.85 -43.92
N PRO A 122 -24.01 24.95 -44.76
CA PRO A 122 -23.89 24.89 -46.24
C PRO A 122 -22.98 25.99 -46.81
N GLU A 123 -22.83 27.09 -46.14
CA GLU A 123 -21.97 28.22 -46.46
C GLU A 123 -20.47 27.91 -46.29
N ASP A 124 -20.11 26.93 -45.44
CA ASP A 124 -18.74 26.52 -45.15
C ASP A 124 -18.20 25.57 -46.25
N THR A 125 -18.09 26.07 -47.48
CA THR A 125 -17.68 25.27 -48.66
C THR A 125 -16.27 24.73 -48.52
N ASP A 126 -15.42 25.32 -47.65
CA ASP A 126 -14.07 24.86 -47.32
C ASP A 126 -14.08 23.64 -46.36
N ALA A 127 -15.23 23.26 -45.80
CA ALA A 127 -15.39 22.06 -44.99
C ALA A 127 -15.89 20.85 -45.79
N MET A 128 -16.52 21.06 -46.95
CA MET A 128 -17.17 20.00 -47.70
C MET A 128 -16.18 19.09 -48.44
N ASN A 129 -16.38 17.76 -48.33
CA ASN A 129 -15.54 16.74 -48.97
C ASN A 129 -14.06 16.88 -48.63
N LYS A 130 -13.78 17.29 -47.40
CA LYS A 130 -12.41 17.46 -46.89
C LYS A 130 -11.99 16.28 -46.05
N LEU A 131 -10.69 16.07 -45.96
CA LEU A 131 -10.02 15.05 -45.17
C LEU A 131 -9.35 15.69 -43.97
N PHE A 132 -9.57 15.10 -42.80
CA PHE A 132 -8.76 15.36 -41.62
C PHE A 132 -8.01 14.08 -41.25
N ASN A 133 -6.70 14.19 -41.10
CA ASN A 133 -5.85 13.10 -40.65
C ASN A 133 -4.84 13.62 -39.61
N ALA A 134 -4.78 12.92 -38.47
CA ALA A 134 -3.91 13.31 -37.37
C ALA A 134 -3.38 12.09 -36.59
N LYS A 135 -2.33 12.31 -35.83
CA LYS A 135 -1.73 11.33 -34.92
C LYS A 135 -1.65 11.87 -33.51
N VAL A 136 -1.87 11.01 -32.54
CA VAL A 136 -1.58 11.34 -31.13
C VAL A 136 -0.09 11.12 -30.90
N THR A 137 0.54 12.12 -30.33
CA THR A 137 1.93 12.03 -29.87
C THR A 137 2.06 12.50 -28.43
N ILE A 138 3.12 12.08 -27.78
CA ILE A 138 3.46 12.52 -26.42
C ILE A 138 4.82 13.19 -26.43
N THR A 139 4.91 14.31 -25.76
CA THR A 139 6.18 15.01 -25.54
C THR A 139 6.47 14.99 -24.05
N ALA A 140 7.54 14.30 -23.65
CA ALA A 140 8.04 14.37 -22.29
C ALA A 140 8.74 15.70 -22.08
N SER A 141 8.32 16.48 -21.12
CA SER A 141 9.09 17.64 -20.70
C SER A 141 10.19 17.17 -19.74
N ALA A 142 11.42 17.52 -20.05
CA ALA A 142 12.59 17.19 -19.25
C ALA A 142 12.67 18.10 -18.01
N GLY A 143 11.73 17.94 -17.08
CA GLY A 143 11.74 18.69 -15.83
C GLY A 143 11.10 17.86 -14.74
N ILE A 144 11.87 17.51 -13.71
CA ILE A 144 11.31 17.05 -12.44
C ILE A 144 10.45 18.20 -11.88
N TYR A 145 9.20 17.90 -11.53
CA TYR A 145 8.35 18.89 -10.88
C TYR A 145 9.00 19.31 -9.54
N ASP A 146 9.12 20.60 -9.35
CA ASP A 146 9.69 21.18 -8.12
C ASP A 146 8.65 22.10 -7.51
N PRO A 147 8.00 21.70 -6.39
CA PRO A 147 6.96 22.48 -5.76
C PRO A 147 7.44 23.88 -5.37
N LEU A 148 8.68 24.02 -4.88
CA LEU A 148 9.23 25.30 -4.47
C LEU A 148 9.35 26.27 -5.66
N LYS A 149 9.80 25.79 -6.83
CA LYS A 149 9.83 26.59 -8.06
C LYS A 149 8.46 26.97 -8.58
N GLN A 150 7.42 26.23 -8.18
CA GLN A 150 6.03 26.55 -8.47
C GLN A 150 5.38 27.46 -7.41
N GLY A 151 6.13 27.90 -6.41
CA GLY A 151 5.67 28.81 -5.36
C GLY A 151 5.08 28.14 -4.13
N TYR A 152 5.16 26.82 -4.01
CA TYR A 152 4.69 26.08 -2.82
C TYR A 152 5.84 25.91 -1.83
N ASP A 153 6.00 26.85 -0.95
CA ASP A 153 7.08 26.91 0.03
C ASP A 153 6.72 26.32 1.41
N LYS A 154 5.45 25.99 1.65
CA LYS A 154 4.98 25.31 2.87
C LYS A 154 5.01 23.80 2.65
N ILE A 155 5.48 23.03 3.65
CA ILE A 155 5.63 21.58 3.51
C ILE A 155 4.32 20.87 3.17
N SER A 156 3.20 21.22 3.82
CA SER A 156 1.90 20.61 3.54
C SER A 156 1.42 20.86 2.10
N ASP A 157 1.59 22.08 1.61
CA ASP A 157 1.22 22.44 0.23
C ASP A 157 2.16 21.80 -0.78
N ALA A 158 3.47 21.76 -0.47
CA ALA A 158 4.47 21.13 -1.32
C ALA A 158 4.24 19.61 -1.48
N ILE A 159 3.84 18.90 -0.41
CA ILE A 159 3.47 17.49 -0.47
C ILE A 159 2.32 17.28 -1.47
N LEU A 160 1.22 18.04 -1.32
CA LEU A 160 0.04 17.92 -2.19
C LEU A 160 0.36 18.31 -3.62
N ALA A 161 1.08 19.40 -3.82
CA ALA A 161 1.49 19.87 -5.14
C ALA A 161 2.43 18.87 -5.82
N ASN A 162 3.37 18.29 -5.08
CA ASN A 162 4.29 17.28 -5.61
C ASN A 162 3.58 16.00 -6.04
N GLU A 163 2.61 15.52 -5.23
CA GLU A 163 1.86 14.30 -5.54
C GLU A 163 1.02 14.45 -6.82
N TYR A 164 0.39 15.60 -7.01
CA TYR A 164 -0.55 15.81 -8.12
C TYR A 164 -0.04 16.76 -9.20
N GLN A 165 1.11 17.37 -9.02
CA GLN A 165 1.75 18.28 -9.98
C GLN A 165 0.86 19.48 -10.38
N THR A 166 0.07 19.96 -9.44
CA THR A 166 -0.91 21.02 -9.67
C THR A 166 -1.10 21.84 -8.38
N SER A 167 -2.04 22.78 -8.36
CA SER A 167 -2.32 23.56 -7.16
C SER A 167 -2.81 22.66 -6.02
N PRO A 168 -2.50 22.96 -4.74
CA PRO A 168 -2.97 22.20 -3.61
C PRO A 168 -4.50 22.03 -3.55
N GLU A 169 -5.25 23.02 -4.00
CA GLU A 169 -6.72 22.96 -4.03
C GLU A 169 -7.23 21.92 -5.04
N ILE A 170 -6.65 21.88 -6.23
CA ILE A 170 -6.97 20.85 -7.24
C ILE A 170 -6.48 19.48 -6.76
N SER A 171 -5.31 19.41 -6.12
CA SER A 171 -4.79 18.18 -5.54
C SER A 171 -5.72 17.62 -4.47
N LYS A 172 -6.23 18.45 -3.57
CA LYS A 172 -7.23 18.05 -2.57
C LYS A 172 -8.49 17.48 -3.20
N GLN A 173 -8.98 18.06 -4.29
CA GLN A 173 -10.12 17.52 -5.03
C GLN A 173 -9.81 16.16 -5.66
N LYS A 174 -8.63 15.97 -6.21
CA LYS A 174 -8.18 14.67 -6.75
C LYS A 174 -8.06 13.63 -5.65
N ILE A 175 -7.50 13.98 -4.49
CA ILE A 175 -7.41 13.08 -3.33
C ILE A 175 -8.81 12.70 -2.86
N ALA A 176 -9.74 13.67 -2.78
CA ALA A 176 -11.12 13.40 -2.38
C ALA A 176 -11.82 12.38 -3.30
N ALA A 177 -11.44 12.30 -4.56
CA ALA A 177 -11.94 11.29 -5.49
C ALA A 177 -11.31 9.90 -5.29
N LYS A 178 -10.15 9.81 -4.65
CA LYS A 178 -9.46 8.54 -4.37
C LYS A 178 -10.03 7.94 -3.08
N GLN A 179 -10.85 6.93 -3.23
CA GLN A 179 -11.48 6.24 -2.11
C GLN A 179 -10.43 5.51 -1.26
N ASN A 180 -10.68 5.43 0.05
CA ASN A 180 -9.92 4.51 0.89
C ASN A 180 -10.03 3.09 0.34
N PRO A 181 -8.95 2.31 0.34
CA PRO A 181 -9.04 0.91 -0.04
C PRO A 181 -10.00 0.19 0.91
N ASP A 182 -10.73 -0.78 0.40
CA ASP A 182 -11.52 -1.67 1.24
C ASP A 182 -10.56 -2.61 1.98
N PHE A 183 -10.18 -2.25 3.21
CA PHE A 183 -9.25 -3.02 4.03
C PHE A 183 -9.74 -4.44 4.34
N THR A 184 -11.03 -4.75 4.12
CA THR A 184 -11.56 -6.10 4.23
C THR A 184 -11.27 -6.94 3.00
N LYS A 185 -11.06 -6.30 1.87
CA LYS A 185 -10.84 -6.92 0.55
C LYS A 185 -9.40 -6.80 0.07
N THR A 186 -8.52 -6.10 0.78
CA THR A 186 -7.11 -6.06 0.45
C THR A 186 -6.56 -7.47 0.55
N ALA A 187 -6.74 -8.21 -0.51
CA ALA A 187 -6.15 -9.52 -0.66
C ALA A 187 -4.69 -9.29 -0.98
N PRO A 188 -3.82 -9.78 -0.15
CA PRO A 188 -2.40 -9.75 -0.41
C PRO A 188 -2.06 -10.61 -1.61
N LEU A 189 -1.03 -10.20 -2.31
CA LEU A 189 -0.40 -11.00 -3.32
C LEU A 189 0.31 -12.18 -2.65
N ILE A 190 -0.17 -13.39 -2.87
CA ILE A 190 0.48 -14.61 -2.39
C ILE A 190 1.45 -15.08 -3.46
N ILE A 191 2.73 -15.14 -3.11
CA ILE A 191 3.78 -15.65 -4.00
C ILE A 191 4.23 -17.02 -3.52
N TRP A 192 4.28 -17.96 -4.42
CA TRP A 192 4.88 -19.25 -4.18
C TRP A 192 5.67 -19.73 -5.40
N ASN A 193 6.59 -20.65 -5.18
CA ASN A 193 7.28 -21.34 -6.25
C ASN A 193 6.75 -22.75 -6.34
N GLU A 194 6.38 -23.16 -7.53
CA GLU A 194 5.92 -24.49 -7.82
C GLU A 194 6.75 -25.12 -8.94
N ASN A 195 7.03 -26.40 -8.81
CA ASN A 195 7.68 -27.16 -9.87
C ASN A 195 6.62 -27.73 -10.81
N ILE A 196 6.39 -27.06 -11.93
CA ILE A 196 5.44 -27.46 -12.95
C ILE A 196 6.20 -28.07 -14.13
N GLY A 197 6.02 -29.37 -14.36
CA GLY A 197 6.65 -30.04 -15.48
C GLY A 197 8.19 -30.03 -15.46
N GLY A 198 8.81 -29.98 -14.26
CA GLY A 198 10.26 -29.94 -14.08
C GLY A 198 10.86 -28.53 -14.07
N SER A 199 10.06 -27.48 -14.27
CA SER A 199 10.50 -26.09 -14.18
C SER A 199 9.95 -25.42 -12.94
N LEU A 200 10.77 -24.61 -12.27
CA LEU A 200 10.35 -23.81 -11.14
C LEU A 200 9.62 -22.57 -11.66
N VAL A 201 8.34 -22.45 -11.35
CA VAL A 201 7.49 -21.34 -11.76
C VAL A 201 7.12 -20.50 -10.56
N ASN A 202 7.37 -19.20 -10.63
CA ASN A 202 6.84 -18.26 -9.66
C ASN A 202 5.37 -18.00 -9.99
N VAL A 203 4.50 -18.36 -9.08
CA VAL A 203 3.07 -18.11 -9.21
C VAL A 203 2.66 -17.07 -8.18
N THR A 204 1.95 -16.05 -8.62
CA THR A 204 1.48 -14.97 -7.76
C THR A 204 -0.04 -14.83 -7.87
N SER A 205 -0.70 -14.58 -6.75
CA SER A 205 -2.13 -14.29 -6.71
C SER A 205 -2.42 -13.17 -5.72
N THR A 206 -3.20 -12.19 -6.15
CA THR A 206 -3.77 -11.13 -5.29
C THR A 206 -5.10 -11.55 -4.70
N MET A 207 -5.61 -12.70 -5.11
CA MET A 207 -6.97 -13.12 -4.80
C MET A 207 -6.97 -14.02 -3.59
N PRO A 208 -7.83 -13.78 -2.59
CA PRO A 208 -8.26 -14.86 -1.76
C PRO A 208 -8.97 -15.83 -2.70
N HIS A 209 -8.72 -17.10 -2.52
CA HIS A 209 -9.60 -18.12 -2.99
C HIS A 209 -11.09 -17.67 -2.94
N PRO A 210 -11.93 -17.92 -3.92
CA PRO A 210 -11.89 -19.02 -4.87
C PRO A 210 -11.54 -18.67 -6.31
N ASP A 211 -11.08 -17.46 -6.59
CA ASP A 211 -11.05 -16.92 -7.95
C ASP A 211 -9.76 -17.26 -8.74
N LEU A 212 -8.87 -18.11 -8.19
CA LEU A 212 -7.68 -18.57 -8.93
C LEU A 212 -8.01 -19.28 -10.24
N VAL A 213 -9.18 -19.93 -10.33
CA VAL A 213 -9.63 -20.58 -11.58
C VAL A 213 -9.89 -19.55 -12.67
N ALA A 214 -10.52 -18.42 -12.32
CA ALA A 214 -10.73 -17.34 -13.28
C ALA A 214 -9.42 -16.70 -13.73
N LEU A 215 -8.41 -16.62 -12.85
CA LEU A 215 -7.07 -16.13 -13.20
C LEU A 215 -6.34 -17.07 -14.16
N LYS A 216 -6.55 -18.38 -14.06
CA LYS A 216 -5.95 -19.37 -14.97
C LYS A 216 -6.29 -19.07 -16.43
N ASP A 217 -7.49 -18.62 -16.70
CA ASP A 217 -7.97 -18.31 -18.05
C ASP A 217 -7.63 -16.89 -18.52
N THR A 218 -7.33 -15.98 -17.61
CA THR A 218 -7.16 -14.56 -17.90
C THR A 218 -5.76 -14.02 -17.64
N ASP A 219 -4.92 -14.71 -16.87
CA ASP A 219 -3.57 -14.29 -16.51
C ASP A 219 -2.54 -15.29 -17.02
N GLU A 220 -1.64 -14.83 -17.90
CA GLU A 220 -0.58 -15.66 -18.51
C GLU A 220 0.30 -16.37 -17.47
N ARG A 221 0.45 -15.82 -16.29
CA ARG A 221 1.22 -16.44 -15.19
C ARG A 221 0.61 -17.74 -14.70
N PHE A 222 -0.72 -17.89 -14.83
CA PHE A 222 -1.49 -19.04 -14.37
C PHE A 222 -1.89 -20.00 -15.49
N LYS A 223 -1.66 -19.65 -16.75
CA LYS A 223 -2.10 -20.41 -17.93
C LYS A 223 -1.65 -21.87 -17.96
N ASN A 224 -0.47 -22.14 -17.42
CA ASN A 224 0.11 -23.49 -17.38
C ASN A 224 -0.18 -24.24 -16.08
N LEU A 225 -0.98 -23.69 -15.16
CA LEU A 225 -1.37 -24.38 -13.96
C LEU A 225 -2.42 -25.44 -14.28
N THR A 226 -2.18 -26.68 -13.82
CA THR A 226 -3.20 -27.71 -13.76
C THR A 226 -4.13 -27.45 -12.57
N ASP A 227 -5.34 -28.02 -12.58
CA ASP A 227 -6.26 -27.89 -11.45
C ASP A 227 -5.65 -28.41 -10.14
N GLU A 228 -4.79 -29.42 -10.22
CA GLU A 228 -4.03 -29.96 -9.08
C GLU A 228 -3.03 -28.92 -8.53
N ASN A 229 -2.31 -28.25 -9.41
CA ASN A 229 -1.34 -27.24 -9.01
C ASN A 229 -2.03 -26.03 -8.37
N VAL A 230 -3.14 -25.60 -8.89
CA VAL A 230 -3.96 -24.52 -8.31
C VAL A 230 -4.46 -24.92 -6.92
N LEU A 231 -4.83 -26.18 -6.71
CA LEU A 231 -5.25 -26.68 -5.40
C LEU A 231 -4.15 -26.56 -4.35
N LEU A 232 -2.89 -26.85 -4.72
CA LEU A 232 -1.74 -26.81 -3.81
C LEU A 232 -1.33 -25.40 -3.40
N THR A 233 -1.68 -24.41 -4.19
CA THR A 233 -1.17 -23.05 -4.03
C THR A 233 -1.93 -22.22 -3.02
N ILE A 234 -3.12 -22.62 -2.63
CA ILE A 234 -3.98 -21.83 -1.75
C ILE A 234 -3.61 -21.99 -0.29
N GLY A 235 -3.11 -23.15 0.09
CA GLY A 235 -2.70 -23.43 1.45
C GLY A 235 -3.81 -23.34 2.50
N THR A 236 -5.05 -23.55 2.10
CA THR A 236 -6.26 -23.51 2.92
C THR A 236 -7.05 -24.81 2.75
N ASN A 237 -8.14 -24.96 3.50
CA ASN A 237 -9.00 -26.15 3.45
C ASN A 237 -9.96 -26.13 2.26
N TYR A 238 -9.44 -25.93 1.04
CA TYR A 238 -10.27 -25.88 -0.15
C TYR A 238 -9.91 -26.98 -1.13
N ILE A 239 -10.92 -27.54 -1.78
CA ILE A 239 -10.78 -28.47 -2.91
C ILE A 239 -11.40 -27.82 -4.14
N PHE A 240 -10.72 -27.93 -5.28
CA PHE A 240 -11.26 -27.48 -6.55
C PHE A 240 -12.42 -28.40 -6.99
N ASN A 241 -13.59 -27.83 -7.17
CA ASN A 241 -14.76 -28.51 -7.67
C ASN A 241 -14.86 -28.29 -9.19
N LYS A 242 -14.61 -29.34 -9.96
CA LYS A 242 -14.60 -29.29 -11.42
C LYS A 242 -15.98 -28.97 -12.03
N ASP A 243 -17.05 -29.35 -11.34
CA ASP A 243 -18.42 -29.15 -11.84
C ASP A 243 -18.87 -27.70 -11.71
N THR A 244 -18.41 -27.01 -10.65
CA THR A 244 -18.75 -25.60 -10.39
C THR A 244 -17.69 -24.64 -10.87
N GLY A 245 -16.48 -25.11 -11.19
CA GLY A 245 -15.32 -24.28 -11.51
C GLY A 245 -14.83 -23.43 -10.33
N LYS A 246 -15.20 -23.79 -9.11
CA LYS A 246 -14.87 -23.05 -7.89
C LYS A 246 -14.21 -23.97 -6.86
N TYR A 247 -13.65 -23.36 -5.83
CA TYR A 247 -13.11 -24.10 -4.69
C TYR A 247 -14.18 -24.23 -3.60
N ASP A 248 -14.38 -25.45 -3.15
CA ASP A 248 -15.24 -25.74 -2.02
C ASP A 248 -14.40 -25.86 -0.74
N LEU A 249 -14.90 -25.30 0.35
CA LEU A 249 -14.31 -25.51 1.67
C LEU A 249 -14.59 -26.97 2.10
N THR A 250 -13.54 -27.71 2.42
CA THR A 250 -13.67 -29.11 2.83
C THR A 250 -13.35 -29.33 4.28
N ASN A 251 -14.05 -30.30 4.86
CA ASN A 251 -13.66 -30.87 6.14
C ASN A 251 -12.44 -31.78 5.91
N VAL A 252 -11.33 -31.43 6.51
CA VAL A 252 -10.10 -32.19 6.39
C VAL A 252 -10.23 -33.49 7.12
N SER A 253 -10.15 -34.59 6.42
CA SER A 253 -9.99 -35.92 7.03
C SER A 253 -8.51 -36.29 7.05
N GLN A 254 -7.99 -36.49 8.24
CA GLN A 254 -6.66 -37.06 8.44
C GLN A 254 -6.73 -38.56 8.24
N LYS A 255 -5.77 -39.12 7.52
CA LYS A 255 -5.71 -40.57 7.23
C LYS A 255 -4.35 -41.14 7.56
N ASP A 256 -4.35 -42.39 8.00
CA ASP A 256 -3.11 -43.16 8.16
C ASP A 256 -2.48 -43.38 6.78
N PRO A 257 -1.23 -42.93 6.55
CA PRO A 257 -0.57 -43.09 5.27
C PRO A 257 -0.39 -44.54 4.81
N THR A 258 -0.38 -45.51 5.73
CA THR A 258 -0.27 -46.92 5.39
C THR A 258 -1.58 -47.52 4.86
N THR A 259 -2.70 -46.87 5.07
CA THR A 259 -4.04 -47.32 4.63
C THR A 259 -4.57 -46.57 3.41
N LEU A 260 -3.76 -45.70 2.81
CA LEU A 260 -4.17 -44.89 1.67
C LEU A 260 -4.28 -45.74 0.40
N ASN A 261 -5.33 -45.50 -0.39
CA ASN A 261 -5.47 -46.07 -1.71
C ASN A 261 -4.86 -45.15 -2.77
N TYR A 262 -3.65 -45.46 -3.22
CA TYR A 262 -2.95 -44.66 -4.24
C TYR A 262 -3.36 -44.99 -5.67
N ASN A 263 -4.26 -45.95 -5.87
CA ASN A 263 -4.73 -46.38 -7.19
C ASN A 263 -5.97 -45.61 -7.67
N ASP A 264 -6.64 -44.94 -6.77
CA ASP A 264 -7.67 -43.96 -7.15
C ASP A 264 -7.03 -42.60 -7.43
N ASN A 265 -7.74 -41.68 -8.02
CA ASN A 265 -7.22 -40.36 -8.34
C ASN A 265 -7.15 -39.41 -7.11
N THR A 266 -7.27 -39.95 -5.90
CA THR A 266 -7.19 -39.18 -4.67
C THR A 266 -5.75 -38.75 -4.40
N LYS A 267 -5.53 -37.47 -4.16
CA LYS A 267 -4.23 -36.91 -3.78
C LYS A 267 -4.16 -36.77 -2.26
N TYR A 268 -3.03 -37.16 -1.72
CA TYR A 268 -2.75 -37.06 -0.30
C TYR A 268 -1.54 -36.16 -0.08
N TYR A 269 -1.64 -35.29 0.90
CA TYR A 269 -0.63 -34.28 1.16
C TYR A 269 -0.19 -34.29 2.61
N TYR A 270 1.01 -33.81 2.83
CA TYR A 270 1.63 -33.72 4.13
C TYR A 270 2.39 -32.40 4.26
N CYS A 271 2.16 -31.72 5.38
CA CYS A 271 2.81 -30.47 5.71
C CYS A 271 3.64 -30.61 6.99
N GLY A 272 4.95 -30.45 6.91
CA GLY A 272 5.83 -30.57 8.06
C GLY A 272 7.23 -31.06 7.73
N SER A 273 7.88 -31.71 8.69
CA SER A 273 9.19 -32.31 8.46
C SER A 273 9.05 -33.63 7.70
N ARG A 274 9.80 -33.79 6.61
CA ARG A 274 9.78 -35.01 5.80
C ARG A 274 10.28 -36.26 6.52
N TYR A 275 10.73 -36.14 7.76
CA TYR A 275 11.36 -37.25 8.49
C TYR A 275 10.43 -38.03 9.40
N ASN A 276 9.26 -37.49 9.73
CA ASN A 276 8.28 -38.14 10.62
C ASN A 276 6.86 -37.82 10.18
N ILE A 277 6.29 -38.66 9.31
CA ILE A 277 4.90 -38.58 8.92
C ILE A 277 4.05 -39.39 9.90
N ASN A 278 3.16 -38.74 10.63
CA ASN A 278 2.16 -39.36 11.49
C ASN A 278 0.84 -39.54 10.73
N SER A 279 0.00 -40.46 11.18
CA SER A 279 -1.37 -40.61 10.66
C SER A 279 -2.21 -39.32 10.80
N SER A 280 -1.91 -38.49 11.80
CA SER A 280 -2.55 -37.20 12.03
C SER A 280 -2.08 -36.09 11.08
N ASP A 281 -0.96 -36.28 10.39
CA ASP A 281 -0.34 -35.24 9.56
C ASP A 281 -0.73 -35.39 8.08
N VAL A 282 -1.27 -36.54 7.68
CA VAL A 282 -1.68 -36.82 6.30
C VAL A 282 -3.09 -36.29 6.07
N ILE A 283 -3.23 -35.48 5.05
CA ILE A 283 -4.46 -34.80 4.70
C ILE A 283 -4.83 -35.00 3.23
N THR A 284 -6.11 -35.01 2.93
CA THR A 284 -6.62 -35.07 1.54
C THR A 284 -6.76 -33.68 0.92
N THR A 285 -6.64 -32.65 1.74
CA THR A 285 -6.68 -31.25 1.32
C THR A 285 -5.62 -30.46 2.05
N VAL A 286 -5.09 -29.41 1.42
CA VAL A 286 -4.15 -28.50 2.06
C VAL A 286 -4.90 -27.64 3.08
N ARG A 287 -4.45 -27.63 4.30
CA ARG A 287 -5.22 -26.98 5.37
C ARG A 287 -4.43 -26.06 6.29
N ASN A 288 -3.13 -25.98 6.16
CA ASN A 288 -2.34 -25.29 7.16
C ASN A 288 -1.66 -24.05 6.59
N THR A 289 -1.94 -22.90 7.17
CA THR A 289 -1.33 -21.60 6.81
C THR A 289 0.17 -21.51 7.14
N ASN A 290 0.70 -22.42 7.94
CA ASN A 290 2.11 -22.45 8.33
C ASN A 290 2.96 -23.45 7.53
N CYS A 291 2.44 -23.99 6.44
CA CYS A 291 3.14 -24.95 5.62
C CYS A 291 4.12 -24.28 4.66
N ALA A 292 5.40 -24.28 4.97
CA ALA A 292 6.44 -23.75 4.07
C ALA A 292 6.81 -24.75 2.96
N THR A 293 6.64 -26.05 3.23
CA THR A 293 6.93 -27.14 2.29
C THR A 293 5.82 -28.16 2.37
N LEU A 294 5.22 -28.43 1.22
CA LEU A 294 4.17 -29.41 1.08
C LEU A 294 4.69 -30.63 0.33
N TYR A 295 4.39 -31.81 0.84
CA TYR A 295 4.72 -33.08 0.22
C TYR A 295 3.45 -33.76 -0.28
N GLU A 296 3.41 -34.11 -1.56
CA GLU A 296 2.41 -35.02 -2.11
C GLU A 296 2.87 -36.46 -1.91
N ILE A 297 2.06 -37.27 -1.25
CA ILE A 297 2.34 -38.68 -1.03
C ILE A 297 1.79 -39.47 -2.21
N ARG A 298 2.66 -40.11 -2.97
CA ARG A 298 2.29 -40.83 -4.21
C ARG A 298 2.22 -42.33 -4.06
N SER A 299 2.92 -42.90 -3.09
CA SER A 299 2.87 -44.35 -2.78
C SER A 299 3.48 -44.61 -1.42
N ALA A 300 3.16 -45.77 -0.85
CA ALA A 300 3.73 -46.23 0.42
C ALA A 300 5.14 -46.85 0.28
N SER A 301 5.69 -46.94 -0.93
CA SER A 301 7.04 -47.46 -1.18
C SER A 301 7.81 -46.55 -2.12
N ILE A 302 8.73 -45.85 -1.54
CA ILE A 302 9.88 -45.15 -1.98
C ILE A 302 10.23 -44.67 -3.36
N SER A 303 10.91 -43.56 -3.72
CA SER A 303 12.29 -43.26 -3.69
C SER A 303 12.74 -41.90 -4.23
N ASP A 304 11.89 -40.94 -4.61
CA ASP A 304 12.32 -39.60 -5.05
C ASP A 304 12.07 -38.60 -3.96
N GLY A 305 12.85 -38.56 -2.94
CA GLY A 305 12.56 -37.82 -1.74
C GLY A 305 11.70 -38.65 -0.80
N THR A 306 12.35 -39.38 0.05
CA THR A 306 11.73 -40.31 0.98
C THR A 306 11.32 -39.62 2.24
N ALA A 307 10.05 -39.71 2.61
CA ALA A 307 9.58 -39.41 3.95
C ALA A 307 9.31 -40.73 4.69
N THR A 308 9.62 -40.76 5.97
CA THR A 308 9.46 -41.96 6.80
C THR A 308 8.30 -41.75 7.76
N GLY A 309 7.35 -42.67 7.76
CA GLY A 309 6.25 -42.68 8.73
C GLY A 309 6.70 -43.16 10.11
N THR A 310 5.87 -42.96 11.13
CA THR A 310 6.12 -43.40 12.52
C THR A 310 6.27 -44.92 12.65
N THR A 311 5.81 -45.67 11.68
CA THR A 311 5.93 -47.15 11.60
C THR A 311 7.18 -47.61 10.85
N GLY A 312 8.06 -46.69 10.44
CA GLY A 312 9.21 -47.02 9.57
C GLY A 312 8.85 -47.23 8.08
N THR A 313 7.59 -46.98 7.71
CA THR A 313 7.15 -47.06 6.32
C THR A 313 7.67 -45.89 5.52
N SER A 314 8.27 -46.16 4.37
CA SER A 314 8.76 -45.11 3.47
C SER A 314 7.72 -44.74 2.41
N PHE A 315 7.64 -43.46 2.10
CA PHE A 315 6.68 -42.93 1.13
C PHE A 315 7.38 -42.26 -0.04
N LYS A 316 6.86 -42.47 -1.24
CA LYS A 316 7.24 -41.66 -2.39
C LYS A 316 6.57 -40.31 -2.28
N THR A 317 7.37 -39.22 -2.25
CA THR A 317 6.89 -37.88 -2.08
C THR A 317 7.29 -37.00 -3.24
N ARG A 318 6.45 -36.03 -3.56
CA ARG A 318 6.78 -34.88 -4.40
C ARG A 318 6.79 -33.64 -3.52
N THR A 319 7.89 -32.91 -3.58
CA THR A 319 8.05 -31.71 -2.77
C THR A 319 7.58 -30.49 -3.54
N TYR A 320 6.77 -29.68 -2.90
CA TYR A 320 6.36 -28.35 -3.38
C TYR A 320 6.86 -27.31 -2.40
N ASN A 321 7.71 -26.42 -2.87
CA ASN A 321 8.18 -25.28 -2.08
C ASN A 321 7.21 -24.12 -2.28
N LEU A 322 6.42 -23.85 -1.27
CA LEU A 322 5.45 -22.75 -1.26
C LEU A 322 6.14 -21.51 -0.68
N LYS A 323 6.79 -20.73 -1.54
CA LYS A 323 7.53 -19.55 -1.12
C LYS A 323 6.57 -18.53 -0.50
N GLY A 324 6.85 -18.12 0.72
CA GLY A 324 6.05 -17.16 1.46
C GLY A 324 4.77 -17.72 2.05
N TYR A 325 4.48 -18.97 1.83
CA TYR A 325 3.26 -19.57 2.32
C TYR A 325 3.19 -19.64 3.85
N ALA A 326 4.27 -20.05 4.50
CA ALA A 326 4.33 -20.15 5.97
C ALA A 326 4.02 -18.85 6.71
N MET A 327 4.19 -17.71 6.05
CA MET A 327 4.01 -16.38 6.59
C MET A 327 3.05 -15.52 5.77
N ASN A 328 2.28 -16.11 4.86
CA ASN A 328 1.39 -15.38 3.94
C ASN A 328 2.09 -14.18 3.30
N GLN A 329 3.20 -14.45 2.63
CA GLN A 329 4.06 -13.40 2.10
C GLN A 329 3.35 -12.64 0.98
N ILE A 330 3.20 -11.34 1.19
CA ILE A 330 2.76 -10.40 0.18
C ILE A 330 4.02 -9.83 -0.49
N GLU A 331 4.26 -10.16 -1.74
CA GLU A 331 5.03 -9.27 -2.60
C GLU A 331 4.02 -8.54 -3.49
N ASN A 332 3.88 -7.28 -3.23
CA ASN A 332 2.76 -6.51 -3.71
C ASN A 332 2.97 -6.02 -5.14
N GLU A 333 2.32 -6.65 -6.10
CA GLU A 333 2.01 -5.91 -7.33
C GLU A 333 0.83 -4.94 -7.12
N SER A 334 -0.08 -5.23 -6.19
CA SER A 334 -1.09 -4.27 -5.76
C SER A 334 -0.49 -3.01 -5.13
N ASP A 335 0.69 -3.06 -4.50
CA ASP A 335 1.39 -1.87 -4.05
C ASP A 335 1.79 -0.94 -5.20
N LYS A 336 1.97 -1.43 -6.42
CA LYS A 336 2.21 -0.58 -7.59
C LYS A 336 0.95 0.17 -8.02
N SER A 337 -0.23 -0.45 -7.90
CA SER A 337 -1.51 0.17 -8.20
C SER A 337 -2.12 0.93 -7.02
N ASP A 338 -1.76 0.56 -5.80
CA ASP A 338 -2.37 1.03 -4.54
C ASP A 338 -1.52 2.11 -3.84
N LYS A 339 -0.28 2.32 -4.27
CA LYS A 339 0.62 3.32 -3.70
C LYS A 339 0.13 4.74 -3.95
N GLY A 340 0.46 5.63 -3.05
CA GLY A 340 0.20 7.07 -3.19
C GLY A 340 -0.45 7.67 -1.96
N LEU A 341 -1.08 8.82 -2.17
CA LEU A 341 -1.69 9.60 -1.12
C LEU A 341 -3.21 9.40 -1.10
N TYR A 342 -3.74 9.03 0.05
CA TYR A 342 -5.16 8.77 0.32
C TYR A 342 -5.69 9.74 1.37
N GLN A 343 -7.00 9.81 1.53
CA GLN A 343 -7.61 10.59 2.58
C GLN A 343 -8.48 9.74 3.51
N ILE A 344 -8.56 10.18 4.76
CA ILE A 344 -9.47 9.67 5.78
C ILE A 344 -9.69 10.78 6.81
N ASP A 345 -10.84 10.77 7.46
CA ASP A 345 -11.07 11.69 8.59
C ASP A 345 -10.28 11.24 9.83
N ASP A 346 -9.73 12.21 10.56
CA ASP A 346 -9.25 12.08 11.93
C ASP A 346 -10.08 12.99 12.86
N ASP A 347 -9.66 13.14 14.11
CA ASP A 347 -10.40 13.94 15.09
C ASP A 347 -10.41 15.45 14.80
N ASP A 348 -9.52 15.94 13.93
CA ASP A 348 -9.34 17.35 13.60
C ASP A 348 -9.79 17.71 12.18
N GLY A 349 -10.14 16.73 11.36
CA GLY A 349 -10.59 16.91 9.98
C GLY A 349 -10.07 15.86 9.01
N ILE A 350 -9.85 16.24 7.77
CA ILE A 350 -9.35 15.34 6.73
C ILE A 350 -7.84 15.20 6.84
N SER A 351 -7.38 13.97 7.09
CA SER A 351 -5.98 13.55 7.00
C SER A 351 -5.67 13.01 5.61
N TYR A 352 -4.46 13.31 5.12
CA TYR A 352 -3.93 12.76 3.86
C TYR A 352 -2.74 11.86 4.18
N TYR A 353 -2.85 10.56 3.96
CA TYR A 353 -1.84 9.58 4.36
C TYR A 353 -1.22 8.85 3.17
N TYR A 354 0.06 8.53 3.29
CA TYR A 354 0.76 7.71 2.30
C TYR A 354 0.52 6.22 2.50
N ARG A 355 0.38 5.50 1.38
CA ARG A 355 0.22 4.06 1.33
C ARG A 355 1.17 3.42 0.32
N GLY A 356 1.67 2.22 0.65
CA GLY A 356 2.44 1.36 -0.24
C GLY A 356 3.91 1.74 -0.38
N SER A 357 4.50 1.39 -1.52
CA SER A 357 5.93 1.56 -1.80
C SER A 357 6.27 2.95 -2.35
N VAL A 358 5.78 4.01 -1.72
CA VAL A 358 6.04 5.38 -2.14
C VAL A 358 7.51 5.75 -1.97
N LYS A 359 8.03 6.55 -2.91
CA LYS A 359 9.44 6.97 -2.95
C LYS A 359 9.63 8.49 -2.87
N ASN A 360 8.53 9.23 -2.78
CA ASN A 360 8.50 10.69 -2.82
C ASN A 360 8.02 11.34 -1.50
N ASN A 361 8.19 10.65 -0.39
CA ASN A 361 7.77 11.10 0.94
C ASN A 361 8.93 11.27 1.92
N TYR A 362 10.12 11.66 1.43
CA TYR A 362 11.28 11.92 2.26
C TYR A 362 11.39 13.40 2.65
N VAL A 363 11.73 13.61 3.93
CA VAL A 363 12.05 14.91 4.51
C VAL A 363 13.42 14.84 5.16
N LYS A 364 14.20 15.89 5.07
CA LYS A 364 15.44 16.07 5.85
C LYS A 364 15.25 17.20 6.86
N TYR A 365 15.35 16.85 8.15
CA TYR A 365 15.11 17.76 9.25
C TYR A 365 15.93 17.35 10.48
N ALA A 366 16.48 18.32 11.20
CA ALA A 366 17.29 18.14 12.41
C ALA A 366 18.46 17.15 12.22
N GLY A 367 19.08 17.12 11.03
CA GLY A 367 20.19 16.23 10.70
C GLY A 367 19.80 14.79 10.35
N TYR A 368 18.52 14.47 10.32
CA TYR A 368 17.99 13.13 10.03
C TYR A 368 17.09 13.12 8.80
N TYR A 369 16.95 11.91 8.21
CA TYR A 369 15.91 11.61 7.23
C TYR A 369 14.65 11.12 7.95
N TRP A 370 13.52 11.51 7.39
CA TRP A 370 12.19 11.17 7.85
C TRP A 370 11.33 10.73 6.68
N ARG A 371 10.35 9.87 6.97
CA ARG A 371 9.30 9.53 6.01
C ARG A 371 8.02 10.25 6.42
N ILE A 372 7.39 10.94 5.48
CA ILE A 372 6.06 11.53 5.70
C ILE A 372 5.06 10.38 5.82
N VAL A 373 4.36 10.32 6.95
CA VAL A 373 3.27 9.36 7.18
C VAL A 373 1.96 9.95 6.66
N ARG A 374 1.66 11.16 7.08
CA ARG A 374 0.43 11.86 6.70
C ARG A 374 0.51 13.36 6.96
N ILE A 375 -0.37 14.10 6.29
CA ILE A 375 -0.80 15.43 6.73
C ILE A 375 -2.01 15.18 7.64
N ASN A 376 -1.92 15.60 8.91
CA ASN A 376 -2.99 15.43 9.88
C ASN A 376 -4.17 16.35 9.57
N GLY A 377 -5.35 16.10 10.13
CA GLY A 377 -6.54 16.94 9.95
C GLY A 377 -6.37 18.37 10.43
N ASP A 378 -5.45 18.63 11.40
CA ASP A 378 -5.07 19.97 11.86
C ASP A 378 -4.06 20.66 10.90
N GLY A 379 -3.66 20.01 9.82
CA GLY A 379 -2.69 20.49 8.84
C GLY A 379 -1.23 20.23 9.17
N SER A 380 -0.88 19.76 10.36
CA SER A 380 0.48 19.37 10.72
C SER A 380 0.93 18.13 9.94
N VAL A 381 2.24 17.92 9.81
CA VAL A 381 2.82 16.80 9.04
C VAL A 381 3.48 15.80 9.98
N ARG A 382 3.01 14.56 9.94
CA ARG A 382 3.51 13.45 10.76
C ARG A 382 4.68 12.76 10.09
N LEU A 383 5.79 12.66 10.80
CA LEU A 383 7.07 12.17 10.31
C LEU A 383 7.53 10.95 11.09
N LEU A 384 7.93 9.91 10.37
CA LEU A 384 8.55 8.69 10.90
C LEU A 384 10.07 8.75 10.68
N TYR A 385 10.85 8.55 11.72
CA TYR A 385 12.30 8.52 11.66
C TYR A 385 12.84 7.48 10.67
N ASP A 386 13.80 7.88 9.83
CA ASP A 386 14.39 7.01 8.81
C ASP A 386 15.93 6.91 8.90
N GLY A 387 16.53 7.51 9.93
CA GLY A 387 17.96 7.43 10.18
C GLY A 387 18.77 8.62 9.68
N LYS A 388 20.10 8.47 9.70
CA LYS A 388 21.04 9.49 9.17
C LYS A 388 21.21 9.42 7.66
N THR A 389 20.84 8.30 7.06
CA THR A 389 20.80 8.05 5.62
C THR A 389 19.42 7.52 5.24
N PRO A 390 18.91 7.80 4.04
CA PRO A 390 17.58 7.33 3.65
C PRO A 390 17.56 5.80 3.50
N ASN A 391 16.54 5.16 4.05
CA ASN A 391 16.35 3.72 3.96
C ASN A 391 15.61 3.34 2.66
N VAL A 392 16.31 3.37 1.54
CA VAL A 392 15.72 3.18 0.20
C VAL A 392 15.32 1.71 -0.06
N SER A 393 16.14 0.78 0.43
CA SER A 393 15.95 -0.67 0.22
C SER A 393 15.06 -1.35 1.26
N GLY A 394 14.74 -0.67 2.36
CA GLY A 394 14.10 -1.29 3.52
C GLY A 394 15.05 -2.04 4.46
N ASP A 395 16.32 -2.13 4.10
CA ASP A 395 17.36 -2.88 4.86
C ASP A 395 18.18 -1.97 5.79
N GLY A 396 17.85 -0.69 5.88
CA GLY A 396 18.56 0.28 6.69
C GLY A 396 18.22 0.20 8.18
N PHE A 397 19.21 0.54 9.01
CA PHE A 397 19.03 0.69 10.45
C PHE A 397 18.41 2.04 10.76
N ASN A 398 17.13 2.06 11.08
CA ASN A 398 16.35 3.27 11.37
C ASN A 398 15.60 3.19 12.71
N ILE A 399 16.24 2.60 13.69
CA ILE A 399 15.84 2.60 15.10
C ILE A 399 16.88 3.32 15.97
N LEU A 400 16.46 3.84 17.10
CA LEU A 400 17.36 4.48 18.07
C LEU A 400 18.13 3.46 18.91
N SER A 401 17.39 2.48 19.43
CA SER A 401 17.89 1.46 20.35
C SER A 401 16.95 0.26 20.34
N TRP A 402 17.41 -0.83 20.97
CA TRP A 402 16.63 -2.04 21.18
C TRP A 402 16.34 -2.20 22.67
N LYS A 403 15.06 -2.05 23.05
CA LYS A 403 14.62 -2.08 24.46
C LYS A 403 13.24 -2.73 24.62
N PRO A 404 12.88 -3.21 25.82
CA PRO A 404 11.51 -3.55 26.16
C PRO A 404 10.60 -2.33 26.04
N PHE A 405 9.34 -2.55 25.68
CA PHE A 405 8.31 -1.51 25.77
C PHE A 405 8.12 -1.07 27.22
N ASN A 406 7.98 -2.05 28.13
CA ASN A 406 8.01 -1.89 29.57
C ASN A 406 8.83 -3.01 30.21
N SER A 407 9.51 -2.71 31.33
CA SER A 407 10.32 -3.71 32.07
C SER A 407 9.46 -4.78 32.74
N LYS A 408 8.21 -4.46 33.07
CA LYS A 408 7.22 -5.35 33.68
C LYS A 408 6.11 -5.67 32.67
N ARG A 409 5.45 -6.83 32.85
CA ARG A 409 4.40 -7.31 31.96
C ARG A 409 3.19 -7.87 32.68
N ASP A 410 3.25 -8.00 34.00
CA ASP A 410 2.30 -8.74 34.83
C ASP A 410 1.05 -7.94 35.21
N ASN A 411 0.76 -6.85 34.51
CA ASN A 411 -0.46 -6.06 34.67
C ASN A 411 -0.89 -5.45 33.31
N PRO A 412 -2.20 -5.35 33.01
CA PRO A 412 -2.70 -4.72 31.78
C PRO A 412 -2.15 -3.32 31.53
N ALA A 413 -1.94 -2.52 32.57
CA ALA A 413 -1.43 -1.14 32.46
C ALA A 413 -0.07 -1.04 31.77
N TYR A 414 0.74 -2.10 31.80
CA TYR A 414 2.06 -2.10 31.18
C TYR A 414 2.05 -2.15 29.64
N THR A 415 0.87 -2.25 29.02
CA THR A 415 0.73 -2.01 27.57
C THR A 415 0.78 -0.53 27.23
N GLY A 416 0.58 0.36 28.20
CA GLY A 416 0.48 1.79 28.01
C GLY A 416 1.82 2.48 27.74
N TYR A 417 1.80 3.50 26.88
CA TYR A 417 2.91 4.44 26.67
C TYR A 417 3.29 5.16 27.98
N MET A 418 2.26 5.48 28.75
CA MET A 418 2.35 5.80 30.17
C MET A 418 1.30 5.01 30.95
N TYR A 419 1.48 4.84 32.24
CA TYR A 419 0.54 4.14 33.10
C TYR A 419 0.45 4.83 34.48
N GLY A 420 -0.42 4.34 35.35
CA GLY A 420 -0.64 4.93 36.67
C GLY A 420 0.26 4.36 37.77
N ASN A 421 0.44 5.12 38.83
CA ASN A 421 1.15 4.67 40.02
C ASN A 421 0.37 3.60 40.83
N THR A 422 -0.97 3.64 40.74
CA THR A 422 -1.86 2.73 41.47
C THR A 422 -2.48 1.73 40.52
N LEU A 423 -2.01 0.48 40.57
CA LEU A 423 -2.48 -0.61 39.72
C LEU A 423 -3.51 -1.49 40.45
N ASN A 424 -4.32 -2.22 39.70
CA ASN A 424 -5.33 -3.19 40.19
C ASN A 424 -6.50 -2.59 40.97
N GLU A 425 -6.64 -1.28 41.07
CA GLU A 425 -7.73 -0.65 41.84
C GLU A 425 -8.89 -0.25 40.90
N SER A 426 -8.59 0.50 39.84
CA SER A 426 -9.57 0.87 38.82
C SER A 426 -8.87 1.11 37.48
N TYR A 427 -9.66 1.14 36.40
CA TYR A 427 -9.17 1.48 35.06
C TYR A 427 -8.52 2.88 35.03
N ASP A 428 -9.19 3.88 35.62
CA ASP A 428 -8.71 5.26 35.60
C ASP A 428 -7.40 5.41 36.37
N LYS A 429 -7.27 4.75 37.56
CA LYS A 429 -6.03 4.80 38.33
C LYS A 429 -4.88 4.06 37.65
N SER A 430 -5.15 2.92 37.05
CA SER A 430 -4.12 2.15 36.32
C SER A 430 -3.66 2.82 35.05
N ASN A 431 -4.48 3.70 34.46
CA ASN A 431 -4.20 4.43 33.24
C ASN A 431 -4.10 5.96 33.44
N SER A 432 -3.73 6.43 34.64
CA SER A 432 -3.66 7.85 34.98
C SER A 432 -2.46 8.61 34.38
N ASN A 433 -1.60 7.93 33.59
CA ASN A 433 -0.48 8.52 32.85
C ASN A 433 0.55 9.26 33.74
N GLU A 434 0.94 8.65 34.86
CA GLU A 434 1.88 9.21 35.84
C GLU A 434 3.29 8.62 35.71
N VAL A 435 3.41 7.44 35.12
CA VAL A 435 4.68 6.68 35.01
C VAL A 435 4.98 6.41 33.54
N ASP A 436 6.20 6.74 33.12
CA ASP A 436 6.68 6.53 31.78
C ASP A 436 7.01 5.06 31.50
N SER A 437 6.66 4.56 30.32
CA SER A 437 7.23 3.32 29.80
C SER A 437 8.72 3.48 29.48
N ASN A 438 9.43 2.36 29.31
CA ASN A 438 10.83 2.41 28.88
C ASN A 438 10.97 3.07 27.50
N VAL A 439 10.02 2.80 26.61
CA VAL A 439 9.99 3.40 25.27
C VAL A 439 9.84 4.91 25.34
N LYS A 440 8.91 5.41 26.18
CA LYS A 440 8.73 6.87 26.35
C LYS A 440 9.97 7.53 26.92
N THR A 441 10.56 6.94 27.96
CA THR A 441 11.82 7.45 28.55
C THR A 441 12.93 7.58 27.51
N GLU A 442 13.08 6.57 26.64
CA GLU A 442 14.09 6.61 25.56
C GLU A 442 13.81 7.68 24.53
N LEU A 443 12.53 7.81 24.12
CA LEU A 443 12.11 8.83 23.17
C LEU A 443 12.30 10.25 23.71
N ASP A 444 11.96 10.49 24.98
CA ASP A 444 12.14 11.79 25.63
C ASP A 444 13.62 12.19 25.71
N ASN A 445 14.49 11.26 26.08
CA ASN A 445 15.94 11.48 26.13
C ASN A 445 16.49 11.82 24.73
N TRP A 446 16.05 11.08 23.72
CA TRP A 446 16.47 11.32 22.35
C TRP A 446 15.96 12.68 21.83
N TYR A 447 14.67 12.99 22.06
CA TYR A 447 14.06 14.27 21.65
C TYR A 447 14.81 15.45 22.26
N LYS A 448 15.06 15.39 23.57
CA LYS A 448 15.82 16.43 24.26
C LYS A 448 17.19 16.68 23.61
N ALA A 449 17.95 15.63 23.40
CA ALA A 449 19.32 15.73 22.87
C ALA A 449 19.39 16.14 21.40
N ASN A 450 18.41 15.74 20.56
CA ASN A 450 18.51 15.87 19.11
C ASN A 450 17.57 16.90 18.50
N ILE A 451 16.54 17.29 19.21
CA ILE A 451 15.56 18.30 18.74
C ILE A 451 15.67 19.57 19.61
N LEU A 452 15.53 19.45 20.93
CA LEU A 452 15.46 20.59 21.81
C LEU A 452 16.83 21.27 22.00
N ASP A 453 17.84 20.50 22.41
CA ASP A 453 19.19 21.02 22.68
C ASP A 453 19.92 21.48 21.41
N THR A 454 19.39 21.14 20.22
CA THR A 454 19.90 21.55 18.90
C THR A 454 19.10 22.71 18.27
N ASN A 455 18.17 23.31 19.03
CA ASN A 455 17.31 24.41 18.61
C ASN A 455 16.37 24.09 17.43
N ASN A 456 16.04 22.81 17.23
CA ASN A 456 15.11 22.39 16.16
C ASN A 456 13.64 22.30 16.64
N GLY A 457 13.32 22.69 17.87
CA GLY A 457 11.98 22.53 18.43
C GLY A 457 10.91 23.52 17.90
N ALA A 458 11.31 24.61 17.25
CA ALA A 458 10.41 25.72 16.91
C ALA A 458 9.26 25.34 15.97
N ILE A 459 9.43 24.34 15.11
CA ILE A 459 8.43 23.91 14.13
C ILE A 459 7.71 22.61 14.52
N ILE A 460 7.99 22.09 15.70
CA ILE A 460 7.30 20.88 16.17
C ILE A 460 5.85 21.22 16.52
N ALA A 461 4.94 20.39 16.02
CA ALA A 461 3.51 20.46 16.31
C ALA A 461 3.11 19.41 17.34
N ASP A 462 2.21 19.76 18.24
CA ASP A 462 1.64 18.86 19.24
C ASP A 462 0.30 18.28 18.76
N ALA A 463 0.34 17.48 17.69
CA ALA A 463 -0.84 16.87 17.10
C ALA A 463 -1.35 15.64 17.85
N GLY A 464 -0.56 15.13 18.80
CA GLY A 464 -0.91 14.00 19.65
C GLY A 464 -0.54 12.63 19.10
N PHE A 465 -0.54 11.65 20.02
CA PHE A 465 -0.25 10.24 19.76
C PHE A 465 -1.30 9.38 20.48
N CYS A 466 -2.07 8.58 19.74
CA CYS A 466 -3.12 7.76 20.31
C CYS A 466 -2.60 6.38 20.73
N ASP A 467 -2.57 6.11 22.04
CA ASP A 467 -2.35 4.78 22.63
C ASP A 467 -3.71 4.19 23.05
N ASP A 468 -4.53 3.81 22.06
CA ASP A 468 -5.92 3.39 22.30
C ASP A 468 -6.03 2.18 23.21
N ARG A 469 -6.16 2.42 24.52
CA ARG A 469 -6.36 1.41 25.57
C ARG A 469 -7.83 1.08 25.81
N SER A 470 -8.73 1.52 24.96
CA SER A 470 -10.14 1.16 25.06
C SER A 470 -10.33 -0.35 25.00
N VAL A 471 -11.14 -0.89 25.91
CA VAL A 471 -11.24 -2.33 26.15
C VAL A 471 -12.43 -2.91 25.37
N SER A 472 -12.18 -3.98 24.64
CA SER A 472 -13.22 -4.78 23.97
C SER A 472 -13.76 -5.89 24.88
N SER A 473 -12.89 -6.50 25.68
CA SER A 473 -13.26 -7.49 26.70
C SER A 473 -12.25 -7.52 27.83
N GLY A 474 -12.65 -7.96 29.00
CA GLY A 474 -11.85 -7.86 30.23
C GLY A 474 -12.07 -6.51 30.94
N ASN A 475 -11.17 -6.13 31.83
CA ASN A 475 -11.31 -4.90 32.62
C ASN A 475 -10.21 -3.85 32.36
N GLY A 476 -9.11 -4.21 31.71
CA GLY A 476 -8.03 -3.30 31.32
C GLY A 476 -7.13 -2.79 32.45
N TYR A 477 -7.30 -3.28 33.70
CA TYR A 477 -6.52 -2.76 34.83
C TYR A 477 -6.13 -3.80 35.87
N SER A 478 -6.87 -4.91 35.99
CA SER A 478 -6.67 -5.89 37.06
C SER A 478 -6.09 -7.19 36.50
N THR A 479 -5.21 -7.79 37.29
CA THR A 479 -4.69 -9.14 37.06
C THR A 479 -5.70 -10.23 37.47
N ASN A 480 -6.77 -9.87 38.17
CA ASN A 480 -7.85 -10.78 38.56
C ASN A 480 -8.99 -10.68 37.53
N GLY A 481 -9.40 -11.81 37.00
CA GLY A 481 -10.55 -11.87 36.10
C GLY A 481 -10.23 -12.53 34.75
N SER A 482 -10.81 -12.03 33.66
CA SER A 482 -10.63 -12.55 32.31
C SER A 482 -9.53 -11.81 31.56
N THR A 483 -9.00 -12.43 30.51
CA THR A 483 -8.08 -11.81 29.57
C THR A 483 -8.66 -10.47 29.08
N THR A 484 -7.85 -9.42 29.13
CA THR A 484 -8.17 -8.12 28.53
C THR A 484 -7.80 -8.13 27.05
N ILE A 485 -8.74 -7.74 26.19
CA ILE A 485 -8.53 -7.51 24.77
C ILE A 485 -8.87 -6.05 24.47
N TYR A 486 -7.94 -5.35 23.83
CA TYR A 486 -8.14 -3.95 23.44
C TYR A 486 -8.87 -3.84 22.10
N ASN A 487 -9.58 -2.73 21.84
CA ASN A 487 -10.31 -2.53 20.60
C ASN A 487 -9.41 -2.54 19.37
N VAL A 488 -8.17 -2.10 19.51
CA VAL A 488 -7.14 -2.19 18.45
C VAL A 488 -6.94 -3.62 17.94
N TYR A 489 -6.93 -4.60 18.85
CA TYR A 489 -6.88 -6.03 18.49
C TYR A 489 -8.00 -6.39 17.52
N ASN A 490 -9.23 -6.01 17.84
CA ASN A 490 -10.38 -6.33 16.99
C ASN A 490 -10.35 -5.57 15.67
N ARG A 491 -9.93 -4.30 15.65
CA ARG A 491 -9.77 -3.55 14.41
C ARG A 491 -8.77 -4.22 13.47
N PHE A 492 -7.66 -4.69 14.00
CA PHE A 492 -6.63 -5.35 13.20
C PHE A 492 -7.00 -6.78 12.80
N TYR A 493 -7.32 -7.64 13.77
CA TYR A 493 -7.48 -9.08 13.51
C TYR A 493 -8.87 -9.46 12.97
N LYS A 494 -9.93 -8.76 13.39
CA LYS A 494 -11.31 -9.15 13.06
C LYS A 494 -11.97 -8.27 12.00
N PHE A 495 -11.97 -6.96 12.24
CA PHE A 495 -12.79 -6.04 11.43
C PHE A 495 -12.08 -5.45 10.24
N LYS A 496 -10.75 -5.45 10.23
CA LYS A 496 -9.92 -4.84 9.17
C LYS A 496 -10.31 -3.37 8.90
N SER A 497 -10.61 -2.61 9.95
CA SER A 497 -11.16 -1.27 9.87
C SER A 497 -10.33 -0.26 10.66
N PRO A 498 -9.21 0.23 10.09
CA PRO A 498 -8.36 1.21 10.75
C PRO A 498 -9.07 2.56 10.91
N THR A 499 -8.68 3.29 11.94
CA THR A 499 -9.16 4.65 12.23
C THR A 499 -8.01 5.55 12.67
N LEU A 500 -8.12 6.86 12.39
CA LEU A 500 -7.22 7.87 12.94
C LEU A 500 -7.84 8.64 14.11
N SER A 501 -9.09 8.33 14.46
CA SER A 501 -9.74 8.89 15.64
C SER A 501 -9.31 8.19 16.91
N CYS A 502 -9.09 8.94 17.99
CA CYS A 502 -8.72 8.43 19.30
C CYS A 502 -9.94 8.28 20.19
N SER A 503 -10.30 7.05 20.52
CA SER A 503 -11.56 6.71 21.23
C SER A 503 -11.69 7.37 22.60
N LEU A 504 -10.56 7.54 23.31
CA LEU A 504 -10.52 8.10 24.67
C LEU A 504 -9.55 9.30 24.69
N SER A 505 -10.00 10.44 25.19
CA SER A 505 -9.16 11.62 25.35
C SER A 505 -7.95 11.38 26.26
N ASN A 506 -8.08 10.48 27.25
CA ASN A 506 -7.00 10.06 28.14
C ASN A 506 -5.90 9.25 27.43
N ASP A 507 -6.21 8.68 26.26
CA ASP A 507 -5.29 7.89 25.45
C ASP A 507 -4.66 8.71 24.30
N LEU A 508 -5.12 9.95 24.09
CA LEU A 508 -4.49 10.89 23.18
C LEU A 508 -3.39 11.65 23.93
N PHE A 509 -2.16 11.21 23.73
CA PHE A 509 -1.00 11.78 24.40
C PHE A 509 -0.57 13.09 23.74
N THR A 510 -0.59 14.18 24.54
CA THR A 510 -0.22 15.53 24.15
C THR A 510 0.59 16.19 25.26
N THR A 511 1.24 17.31 24.97
CA THR A 511 1.97 18.09 25.99
C THR A 511 1.04 18.99 26.81
N SER A 512 1.54 19.56 27.88
CA SER A 512 0.78 20.45 28.78
C SER A 512 0.27 21.72 28.09
N THR A 513 0.85 22.08 26.94
CA THR A 513 0.47 23.27 26.17
C THR A 513 -0.68 23.03 25.20
N SER A 514 -1.04 21.77 24.95
CA SER A 514 -2.13 21.39 24.06
C SER A 514 -3.50 21.78 24.62
N ASN A 515 -4.44 22.06 23.73
CA ASN A 515 -5.85 22.27 24.08
C ASN A 515 -6.66 20.94 24.09
N LYS A 516 -6.07 19.84 23.67
CA LYS A 516 -6.69 18.51 23.56
C LYS A 516 -5.83 17.43 24.21
N GLY A 517 -6.37 16.21 24.32
CA GLY A 517 -5.68 15.05 24.84
C GLY A 517 -5.43 15.08 26.34
N ASN A 518 -4.56 14.19 26.80
CA ASN A 518 -4.31 13.97 28.24
C ASN A 518 -3.26 14.93 28.85
N LYS A 519 -2.51 15.67 28.03
CA LYS A 519 -1.49 16.64 28.45
C LYS A 519 -0.33 16.06 29.29
N ALA A 520 -0.11 14.77 29.19
CA ALA A 520 0.86 14.04 30.03
C ALA A 520 2.27 13.99 29.43
N LEU A 521 2.45 14.34 28.15
CA LEU A 521 3.77 14.30 27.52
C LEU A 521 4.70 15.40 28.03
N THR A 522 5.94 15.03 28.27
CA THR A 522 7.06 15.97 28.46
C THR A 522 7.44 16.60 27.11
N TYR A 523 7.57 15.77 26.08
CA TYR A 523 7.91 16.19 24.72
C TYR A 523 6.92 15.58 23.71
N PRO A 524 6.62 16.29 22.60
CA PRO A 524 5.68 15.83 21.57
C PRO A 524 6.31 14.80 20.62
N ILE A 525 6.61 13.64 21.14
CA ILE A 525 7.22 12.51 20.45
C ILE A 525 6.53 11.20 20.83
N GLY A 526 6.42 10.26 19.90
CA GLY A 526 5.78 8.97 20.10
C GLY A 526 6.20 7.94 19.06
N LEU A 527 5.31 6.97 18.81
CA LEU A 527 5.46 5.91 17.83
C LEU A 527 4.29 5.90 16.85
N LEU A 528 4.39 5.11 15.78
CA LEU A 528 3.25 4.79 14.91
C LEU A 528 2.22 3.94 15.65
N THR A 529 0.97 4.02 15.21
CA THR A 529 -0.13 3.14 15.62
C THR A 529 -0.29 1.97 14.64
N VAL A 530 -0.99 0.91 15.08
CA VAL A 530 -1.39 -0.19 14.19
C VAL A 530 -2.28 0.32 13.05
N ASP A 531 -3.19 1.23 13.35
CA ASP A 531 -4.10 1.81 12.38
C ASP A 531 -3.33 2.56 11.26
N GLU A 532 -2.29 3.33 11.60
CA GLU A 532 -1.40 3.97 10.63
C GLU A 532 -0.63 2.95 9.77
N LEU A 533 -0.22 1.83 10.36
CA LEU A 533 0.44 0.75 9.60
C LEU A 533 -0.54 0.01 8.68
N MET A 534 -1.78 -0.24 9.11
CA MET A 534 -2.81 -0.78 8.22
C MET A 534 -3.05 0.13 7.03
N MET A 535 -3.11 1.44 7.26
CA MET A 535 -3.23 2.44 6.19
C MET A 535 -2.01 2.44 5.28
N SER A 536 -0.81 2.23 5.81
CA SER A 536 0.42 2.15 5.02
C SER A 536 0.57 0.85 4.21
N GLY A 537 -0.30 -0.16 4.44
CA GLY A 537 -0.35 -1.37 3.61
C GLY A 537 -0.18 -2.70 4.36
N TYR A 538 -0.23 -2.72 5.69
CA TYR A 538 -0.16 -3.98 6.46
C TYR A 538 -1.53 -4.53 6.80
N ALA A 539 -1.63 -5.84 6.85
CA ALA A 539 -2.82 -6.57 7.26
C ALA A 539 -2.43 -7.82 8.06
N ASP A 540 -3.38 -8.31 8.88
CA ASP A 540 -3.20 -9.54 9.64
C ASP A 540 -2.96 -10.74 8.73
N GLY A 541 -1.96 -11.55 9.10
CA GLY A 541 -1.61 -12.76 8.39
C GLY A 541 -0.75 -12.54 7.14
N TYR A 542 -0.32 -11.31 6.85
CA TYR A 542 0.41 -10.98 5.63
C TYR A 542 1.74 -10.30 5.88
N ILE A 543 2.69 -10.53 4.97
CA ILE A 543 3.99 -9.88 4.97
C ILE A 543 4.01 -8.80 3.88
N ASN A 544 4.33 -7.57 4.24
CA ASN A 544 4.59 -6.50 3.30
C ASN A 544 6.02 -5.98 3.48
N LYS A 545 6.89 -6.30 2.51
CA LYS A 545 8.28 -5.83 2.48
C LYS A 545 8.47 -4.57 1.65
N SER A 546 7.43 -4.10 0.98
CA SER A 546 7.51 -2.98 0.03
C SER A 546 7.03 -1.66 0.62
N ALA A 547 6.22 -1.68 1.69
CA ALA A 547 5.72 -0.46 2.30
C ALA A 547 6.86 0.43 2.81
N TYR A 548 6.73 1.73 2.63
CA TYR A 548 7.75 2.72 3.00
C TYR A 548 8.13 2.70 4.49
N THR A 549 7.31 2.09 5.33
CA THR A 549 7.52 1.97 6.78
C THR A 549 8.39 0.78 7.19
N ILE A 550 8.76 -0.10 6.24
CA ILE A 550 9.62 -1.27 6.54
C ILE A 550 10.99 -0.87 7.11
N SER A 551 11.59 -1.73 7.87
CA SER A 551 12.91 -1.56 8.49
C SER A 551 13.65 -2.88 8.59
N ALA A 552 14.97 -2.86 8.55
CA ALA A 552 15.80 -4.03 8.82
C ALA A 552 15.67 -4.54 10.26
N ASN A 553 15.13 -3.74 11.17
CA ASN A 553 14.86 -4.12 12.54
C ASN A 553 13.37 -4.12 12.84
N SER A 554 12.93 -5.11 13.60
CA SER A 554 11.60 -5.08 14.19
C SER A 554 11.50 -3.90 15.16
N TYR A 555 10.35 -3.24 15.23
CA TYR A 555 10.18 -2.09 16.11
C TYR A 555 8.79 -2.02 16.74
N TRP A 556 8.73 -1.41 17.92
CA TRP A 556 7.52 -1.24 18.69
C TRP A 556 6.53 -0.28 18.03
N ILE A 557 5.26 -0.58 18.21
CA ILE A 557 4.11 0.21 17.78
C ILE A 557 3.36 0.68 19.02
N LEU A 558 2.83 1.90 18.97
CA LEU A 558 2.11 2.54 20.08
C LEU A 558 0.68 1.98 20.24
N SER A 559 0.50 0.70 20.13
CA SER A 559 -0.85 0.12 20.21
C SER A 559 -0.83 -1.10 21.11
N PRO A 560 -1.66 -1.12 22.16
CA PRO A 560 -1.81 -2.27 23.03
C PRO A 560 -2.53 -3.39 22.28
N CYS A 561 -2.18 -4.64 22.57
CA CYS A 561 -2.84 -5.80 21.98
C CYS A 561 -3.79 -6.48 22.98
N MET A 562 -3.24 -7.02 24.03
CA MET A 562 -3.97 -7.77 25.05
C MET A 562 -3.19 -7.92 26.35
N TYR A 563 -3.88 -8.35 27.41
CA TYR A 563 -3.29 -8.94 28.60
C TYR A 563 -3.89 -10.31 28.84
N THR A 564 -3.05 -11.32 29.04
CA THR A 564 -3.49 -12.69 29.31
C THR A 564 -3.29 -13.03 30.77
N VAL A 565 -4.32 -13.53 31.44
CA VAL A 565 -4.31 -13.91 32.86
C VAL A 565 -3.49 -15.18 33.05
N ASP A 566 -3.59 -16.15 32.15
CA ASP A 566 -2.97 -17.48 32.25
C ASP A 566 -1.44 -17.44 32.37
N ASN A 567 -0.79 -16.50 31.73
CA ASN A 567 0.65 -16.34 31.80
C ASN A 567 1.08 -14.97 32.36
N ALA A 568 0.15 -14.22 32.92
CA ALA A 568 0.34 -12.88 33.50
C ALA A 568 1.18 -12.00 32.59
N SER A 569 0.74 -11.78 31.35
CA SER A 569 1.53 -11.06 30.36
C SER A 569 0.72 -10.05 29.57
N SER A 570 1.26 -8.83 29.50
CA SER A 570 0.84 -7.76 28.62
C SER A 570 1.56 -7.85 27.28
N TYR A 571 0.83 -7.58 26.19
CA TYR A 571 1.30 -7.67 24.82
C TYR A 571 1.02 -6.37 24.07
N ALA A 572 1.99 -5.96 23.26
CA ALA A 572 1.88 -4.83 22.33
C ALA A 572 2.26 -5.26 20.91
N PHE A 573 1.95 -4.41 19.95
CA PHE A 573 2.26 -4.67 18.55
C PHE A 573 3.73 -4.34 18.22
N GLN A 574 4.29 -5.11 17.29
CA GLN A 574 5.54 -4.81 16.60
C GLN A 574 5.36 -4.98 15.09
N LEU A 575 6.03 -4.13 14.32
CA LEU A 575 6.31 -4.43 12.93
C LEU A 575 7.65 -5.16 12.86
N TYR A 576 7.62 -6.41 12.41
CA TYR A 576 8.82 -7.22 12.27
C TYR A 576 9.60 -6.85 11.01
N SER A 577 10.93 -7.02 11.07
CA SER A 577 11.83 -6.76 9.94
C SER A 577 11.52 -7.59 8.69
N VAL A 578 10.82 -8.69 8.84
CA VAL A 578 10.31 -9.49 7.73
C VAL A 578 9.06 -8.92 7.07
N GLY A 579 8.51 -7.80 7.57
CA GLY A 579 7.30 -7.16 7.05
C GLY A 579 5.99 -7.71 7.60
N TYR A 580 6.02 -8.42 8.70
CA TYR A 580 4.84 -8.92 9.40
C TYR A 580 4.47 -7.96 10.56
N LEU A 581 3.21 -7.57 10.63
CA LEU A 581 2.65 -6.80 11.74
C LEU A 581 1.94 -7.76 12.70
N GLY A 582 2.36 -7.79 13.97
CA GLY A 582 1.79 -8.70 14.95
C GLY A 582 1.75 -8.15 16.38
N GLY A 583 0.72 -8.51 17.13
CA GLY A 583 0.43 -8.00 18.47
C GLY A 583 0.79 -8.92 19.63
N PHE A 584 1.37 -10.09 19.38
CA PHE A 584 1.65 -11.07 20.43
C PHE A 584 3.08 -10.97 20.99
N ASN A 585 3.59 -9.72 21.12
CA ASN A 585 4.90 -9.47 21.71
C ASN A 585 4.75 -9.03 23.15
N LYS A 586 5.36 -9.77 24.07
CA LYS A 586 5.36 -9.37 25.47
C LYS A 586 6.05 -8.03 25.59
N VAL A 587 5.45 -7.10 26.31
CA VAL A 587 6.00 -5.75 26.49
C VAL A 587 7.38 -5.76 27.18
N SER A 588 7.71 -6.85 27.88
CA SER A 588 9.04 -7.07 28.49
C SER A 588 10.11 -7.61 27.54
N ASP A 589 9.73 -8.01 26.32
CA ASP A 589 10.67 -8.48 25.32
C ASP A 589 11.33 -7.27 24.62
N GLY A 590 12.42 -7.52 23.88
CA GLY A 590 13.10 -6.46 23.15
C GLY A 590 12.42 -6.08 21.85
N GLY A 591 12.52 -4.82 21.48
CA GLY A 591 12.08 -4.28 20.19
C GLY A 591 12.78 -2.96 19.89
N GLY A 592 12.88 -2.62 18.63
CA GLY A 592 13.42 -1.35 18.17
C GLY A 592 12.52 -0.18 18.55
N ILE A 593 13.11 0.97 18.79
CA ILE A 593 12.41 2.23 19.03
C ILE A 593 12.61 3.12 17.82
N ARG A 594 11.52 3.43 17.11
CA ARG A 594 11.53 4.25 15.91
C ARG A 594 10.64 5.49 16.08
N PRO A 595 11.24 6.68 16.28
CA PRO A 595 10.52 7.89 16.64
C PRO A 595 9.50 8.36 15.59
N VAL A 596 8.43 8.97 16.08
CA VAL A 596 7.48 9.74 15.30
C VAL A 596 7.35 11.12 15.93
N ILE A 597 7.41 12.17 15.09
CA ILE A 597 7.15 13.55 15.46
C ILE A 597 6.11 14.16 14.50
N ASN A 598 5.57 15.30 14.88
CA ASN A 598 4.76 16.12 13.98
C ASN A 598 5.43 17.48 13.83
N ILE A 599 5.39 18.06 12.62
CA ILE A 599 5.85 19.42 12.36
C ILE A 599 4.69 20.28 11.86
N LEU A 600 4.77 21.57 12.05
CA LEU A 600 3.76 22.51 11.53
C LEU A 600 3.68 22.40 10.00
N GLY A 601 2.48 22.26 9.44
CA GLY A 601 2.29 22.14 7.99
C GLY A 601 2.70 23.39 7.22
N GLU A 602 2.72 24.55 7.87
CA GLU A 602 3.20 25.81 7.33
C GLU A 602 4.74 25.99 7.41
N SER A 603 5.47 25.00 7.96
CA SER A 603 6.92 25.02 7.97
C SER A 603 7.47 25.17 6.55
N LYS A 604 8.45 26.08 6.41
CA LYS A 604 9.01 26.39 5.10
C LYS A 604 9.97 25.30 4.64
N ILE A 605 9.92 25.01 3.34
CA ILE A 605 10.95 24.20 2.67
C ILE A 605 11.92 25.12 1.92
N SER A 606 13.18 24.76 1.88
CA SER A 606 14.23 25.44 1.10
C SER A 606 14.58 24.72 -0.19
N GLY A 607 13.98 23.57 -0.46
CA GLY A 607 14.18 22.77 -1.67
C GLY A 607 13.69 21.34 -1.49
N GLY A 608 13.91 20.54 -2.54
CA GLY A 608 13.60 19.13 -2.60
C GLY A 608 12.24 18.81 -3.18
N ILE A 609 12.14 17.59 -3.68
CA ILE A 609 10.94 17.02 -4.31
C ILE A 609 10.44 15.77 -3.56
N GLY A 610 10.95 15.55 -2.35
CA GLY A 610 10.53 14.43 -1.50
C GLY A 610 11.16 13.08 -1.82
N THR A 611 12.07 12.97 -2.78
CA THR A 611 12.78 11.70 -3.06
C THR A 611 13.95 11.48 -2.09
N ALA A 612 14.47 10.27 -2.01
CA ALA A 612 15.62 9.95 -1.16
C ALA A 612 16.88 10.74 -1.52
N SER A 613 17.10 11.01 -2.82
CA SER A 613 18.23 11.80 -3.32
C SER A 613 17.99 13.30 -3.25
N ASP A 614 16.73 13.74 -3.17
CA ASP A 614 16.32 15.13 -3.12
C ASP A 614 15.10 15.29 -2.18
N PRO A 615 15.30 15.06 -0.85
CA PRO A 615 14.23 15.15 0.13
C PRO A 615 13.76 16.59 0.32
N PHE A 616 12.52 16.79 0.77
CA PHE A 616 12.10 18.10 1.23
C PHE A 616 13.02 18.59 2.34
N LEU A 617 13.67 19.72 2.13
CA LEU A 617 14.59 20.34 3.09
C LEU A 617 13.81 21.36 3.95
N ILE A 618 13.65 21.09 5.22
CA ILE A 618 12.96 21.99 6.14
C ILE A 618 13.92 23.11 6.57
N SER A 619 13.47 24.35 6.40
CA SER A 619 14.14 25.54 6.95
C SER A 619 13.66 25.77 8.39
N VAL A 620 14.58 25.88 9.33
CA VAL A 620 14.32 26.20 10.74
C VAL A 620 14.65 27.65 11.01
#